data_c195977407736ad15860e1d563601a19
#
_entry.id   c195977407736ad15860e1d563601a19
#
_cell.length_a   1.000
_cell.length_b   1.000
_cell.length_c   1.000
_cell.angle_alpha   90.00
_cell.angle_beta   90.00
_cell.angle_gamma   90.00
#
_symmetry.space_group_name_H-M   'P 1'
#
loop_
_entity.id
_entity.type
_entity.pdbx_description
1 polymer ?
#
loop_
_entity_poly.entity_id
_entity_poly.type
_entity_poly.pdbx_seq_one_letter_code
_entity_poly.pdbx_strand_id
1 'polypeptide(L)'
;GDIDLLVESRKPNEVMDHFLAWEHTDHSIVRGDTKTSIRGPHGIQVDMRVVEKKSFGAAWQYFTGSKEHNVRLRSRAKKLGLSINEYGVTELNQTDGKILAGKSEKDVYKAVGLDWIPPELREDRGEFELSENGELPKLITLTDICGDLHMHTTATDGEATLAEMAAAAVDRGLSYIAITDHSKRVT
;
A
#
# COMPACT_ATOMS: atom_id res chain seq x y z
N GLY A 1 -7.57 -9.59 -9.36
CA GLY A 1 -6.26 -9.03 -9.01
C GLY A 1 -5.56 -9.94 -8.03
N ASP A 2 -4.27 -9.71 -7.84
CA ASP A 2 -3.43 -10.50 -6.93
C ASP A 2 -3.29 -9.74 -5.62
N ILE A 3 -2.90 -10.43 -4.55
CA ILE A 3 -2.53 -9.82 -3.28
C ILE A 3 -1.00 -9.86 -3.17
N ASP A 4 -0.38 -8.69 -3.00
CA ASP A 4 1.05 -8.58 -2.78
C ASP A 4 1.36 -8.37 -1.29
N LEU A 5 2.16 -9.26 -0.72
CA LEU A 5 2.65 -9.18 0.65
C LEU A 5 4.15 -8.86 0.66
N LEU A 6 4.53 -7.84 1.42
CA LEU A 6 5.93 -7.49 1.64
C LEU A 6 6.30 -7.76 3.10
N VAL A 7 7.36 -8.54 3.31
CA VAL A 7 7.80 -8.96 4.64
C VAL A 7 9.26 -8.57 4.87
N GLU A 8 9.54 -7.93 6.00
CA GLU A 8 10.90 -7.71 6.47
C GLU A 8 11.37 -8.91 7.28
N SER A 9 12.42 -9.59 6.81
CA SER A 9 13.05 -10.67 7.57
C SER A 9 14.51 -10.90 7.17
N ARG A 10 15.32 -11.36 8.15
CA ARG A 10 16.67 -11.91 7.89
C ARG A 10 16.67 -13.40 7.59
N LYS A 11 15.50 -14.04 7.64
CA LYS A 11 15.31 -15.49 7.46
C LYS A 11 14.27 -15.76 6.37
N PRO A 12 14.55 -15.39 5.12
CA PRO A 12 13.55 -15.46 4.06
C PRO A 12 13.00 -16.87 3.86
N ASN A 13 13.85 -17.91 3.94
CA ASN A 13 13.41 -19.28 3.75
C ASN A 13 12.40 -19.72 4.80
N GLU A 14 12.64 -19.42 6.09
CA GLU A 14 11.72 -19.79 7.17
C GLU A 14 10.35 -19.11 6.97
N VAL A 15 10.35 -17.83 6.56
CA VAL A 15 9.11 -17.06 6.29
C VAL A 15 8.36 -17.65 5.11
N MET A 16 9.07 -17.96 4.01
CA MET A 16 8.46 -18.51 2.80
C MET A 16 7.92 -19.92 3.02
N ASP A 17 8.65 -20.75 3.78
CA ASP A 17 8.20 -22.12 4.10
C ASP A 17 6.97 -22.08 5.00
N HIS A 18 6.91 -21.15 5.97
CA HIS A 18 5.73 -20.94 6.79
C HIS A 18 4.51 -20.48 5.96
N PHE A 19 4.73 -19.56 5.02
CA PHE A 19 3.66 -19.10 4.13
C PHE A 19 3.15 -20.21 3.20
N LEU A 20 4.02 -21.06 2.67
CA LEU A 20 3.62 -22.22 1.86
C LEU A 20 2.84 -23.26 2.66
N ALA A 21 3.10 -23.38 3.97
CA ALA A 21 2.40 -24.27 4.88
C ALA A 21 1.07 -23.70 5.40
N TRP A 22 0.65 -22.52 4.92
CA TRP A 22 -0.66 -21.96 5.30
C TRP A 22 -1.80 -22.89 4.90
N GLU A 23 -2.69 -23.20 5.85
CA GLU A 23 -3.75 -24.21 5.70
C GLU A 23 -4.73 -23.94 4.54
N HIS A 24 -4.84 -22.68 4.09
CA HIS A 24 -5.68 -22.30 2.97
C HIS A 24 -4.92 -22.20 1.64
N THR A 25 -3.71 -22.74 1.56
CA THR A 25 -2.96 -22.80 0.30
C THR A 25 -3.46 -23.97 -0.56
N ASP A 26 -4.10 -23.67 -1.69
CA ASP A 26 -4.52 -24.70 -2.65
C ASP A 26 -3.30 -25.35 -3.31
N HIS A 27 -2.38 -24.54 -3.83
CA HIS A 27 -1.09 -25.00 -4.37
C HIS A 27 -0.06 -23.88 -4.45
N SER A 28 1.20 -24.23 -4.44
CA SER A 28 2.32 -23.33 -4.70
C SER A 28 2.46 -23.09 -6.20
N ILE A 29 2.61 -21.82 -6.58
CA ILE A 29 2.84 -21.40 -7.98
C ILE A 29 4.33 -21.24 -8.23
N VAL A 30 5.02 -20.51 -7.33
CA VAL A 30 6.46 -20.20 -7.41
C VAL A 30 7.08 -20.27 -6.03
N ARG A 31 8.30 -20.82 -5.95
CA ARG A 31 9.18 -20.78 -4.78
C ARG A 31 10.58 -20.38 -5.23
N GLY A 32 10.93 -19.10 -5.06
CA GLY A 32 12.26 -18.56 -5.32
C GLY A 32 13.01 -18.22 -4.03
N ASP A 33 14.14 -17.54 -4.13
CA ASP A 33 14.99 -17.16 -2.98
C ASP A 33 14.40 -16.00 -2.16
N THR A 34 13.66 -15.10 -2.81
CA THR A 34 13.08 -13.90 -2.17
C THR A 34 11.61 -13.69 -2.51
N LYS A 35 11.05 -14.53 -3.40
CA LYS A 35 9.64 -14.47 -3.80
C LYS A 35 9.02 -15.86 -3.71
N THR A 36 7.80 -15.93 -3.17
CA THR A 36 6.95 -17.10 -3.26
C THR A 36 5.52 -16.67 -3.64
N SER A 37 4.83 -17.52 -4.38
CA SER A 37 3.47 -17.27 -4.84
C SER A 37 2.62 -18.51 -4.60
N ILE A 38 1.43 -18.31 -4.09
CA ILE A 38 0.44 -19.37 -3.85
C ILE A 38 -0.88 -19.03 -4.53
N ARG A 39 -1.69 -20.05 -4.75
CA ARG A 39 -3.13 -19.93 -5.00
C ARG A 39 -3.85 -20.18 -3.68
N GLY A 40 -4.60 -19.21 -3.20
CA GLY A 40 -5.40 -19.28 -1.98
C GLY A 40 -6.89 -19.47 -2.26
N PRO A 41 -7.73 -19.30 -1.23
CA PRO A 41 -9.16 -19.48 -1.32
C PRO A 41 -9.79 -18.68 -2.47
N HIS A 42 -10.80 -19.23 -3.09
CA HIS A 42 -11.51 -18.64 -4.24
C HIS A 42 -10.61 -18.39 -5.46
N GLY A 43 -9.45 -19.06 -5.54
CA GLY A 43 -8.51 -18.93 -6.65
C GLY A 43 -7.73 -17.62 -6.66
N ILE A 44 -7.67 -16.89 -5.55
CA ILE A 44 -6.89 -15.64 -5.45
C ILE A 44 -5.40 -15.99 -5.40
N GLN A 45 -4.62 -15.34 -6.24
CA GLN A 45 -3.17 -15.42 -6.15
C GLN A 45 -2.65 -14.50 -5.05
N VAL A 46 -1.73 -15.02 -4.23
CA VAL A 46 -1.02 -14.23 -3.23
C VAL A 46 0.47 -14.35 -3.48
N ASP A 47 1.09 -13.23 -3.76
CA ASP A 47 2.53 -13.09 -3.98
C ASP A 47 3.17 -12.55 -2.70
N MET A 48 4.17 -13.23 -2.18
CA MET A 48 4.94 -12.75 -1.03
C MET A 48 6.39 -12.50 -1.42
N ARG A 49 6.91 -11.34 -1.02
CA ARG A 49 8.33 -11.01 -1.10
C ARG A 49 8.91 -10.79 0.28
N VAL A 50 10.09 -11.36 0.49
CA VAL A 50 10.84 -11.19 1.73
C VAL A 50 12.10 -10.39 1.43
N VAL A 51 12.28 -9.28 2.13
CA VAL A 51 13.41 -8.36 1.94
C VAL A 51 14.08 -8.06 3.27
N GLU A 52 15.34 -7.65 3.22
CA GLU A 52 16.04 -7.15 4.39
C GLU A 52 15.58 -5.73 4.75
N LYS A 53 15.72 -5.36 6.02
CA LYS A 53 15.38 -4.02 6.55
C LYS A 53 15.95 -2.87 5.73
N LYS A 54 17.19 -3.00 5.22
CA LYS A 54 17.85 -1.97 4.43
C LYS A 54 17.14 -1.65 3.11
N SER A 55 16.31 -2.58 2.60
CA SER A 55 15.59 -2.51 1.33
C SER A 55 14.07 -2.37 1.50
N PHE A 56 13.54 -2.48 2.72
CA PHE A 56 12.10 -2.58 2.94
C PHE A 56 11.32 -1.37 2.40
N GLY A 57 11.80 -0.14 2.66
CA GLY A 57 11.14 1.06 2.17
C GLY A 57 11.22 1.23 0.64
N ALA A 58 12.32 0.80 0.02
CA ALA A 58 12.43 0.81 -1.44
C ALA A 58 11.50 -0.23 -2.09
N ALA A 59 11.43 -1.43 -1.53
CA ALA A 59 10.48 -2.45 -1.96
C ALA A 59 9.03 -1.97 -1.78
N TRP A 60 8.71 -1.38 -0.65
CA TRP A 60 7.37 -0.85 -0.39
C TRP A 60 6.99 0.20 -1.43
N GLN A 61 7.84 1.20 -1.67
CA GLN A 61 7.62 2.21 -2.70
C GLN A 61 7.45 1.59 -4.09
N TYR A 62 8.32 0.62 -4.45
CA TYR A 62 8.31 -0.02 -5.77
C TYR A 62 7.03 -0.80 -6.03
N PHE A 63 6.58 -1.63 -5.06
CA PHE A 63 5.39 -2.48 -5.22
C PHE A 63 4.07 -1.74 -5.01
N THR A 64 4.08 -0.59 -4.31
CA THR A 64 2.91 0.28 -4.22
C THR A 64 2.57 0.92 -5.57
N GLY A 65 3.54 1.29 -6.38
CA GLY A 65 3.32 1.91 -7.69
C GLY A 65 2.90 3.39 -7.58
N SER A 66 2.13 3.95 -8.53
CA SER A 66 1.75 3.27 -9.79
C SER A 66 2.96 2.95 -10.69
N LYS A 67 2.74 2.23 -11.77
CA LYS A 67 3.79 1.96 -12.77
C LYS A 67 4.32 3.24 -13.38
N GLU A 68 3.44 4.16 -13.73
CA GLU A 68 3.74 5.46 -14.34
C GLU A 68 4.57 6.30 -13.39
N HIS A 69 4.16 6.41 -12.13
CA HIS A 69 4.92 7.06 -11.07
C HIS A 69 6.33 6.47 -10.93
N ASN A 70 6.45 5.15 -10.89
CA ASN A 70 7.74 4.47 -10.77
C ASN A 70 8.64 4.70 -11.98
N VAL A 71 8.10 4.77 -13.20
CA VAL A 71 8.86 5.09 -14.42
C VAL A 71 9.44 6.49 -14.31
N ARG A 72 8.63 7.46 -13.88
CA ARG A 72 9.06 8.85 -13.72
C ARG A 72 10.10 9.01 -12.61
N LEU A 73 9.88 8.37 -11.46
CA LEU A 73 10.83 8.37 -10.33
C LEU A 73 12.21 7.84 -10.74
N ARG A 74 12.24 6.69 -11.45
CA ARG A 74 13.49 6.12 -11.98
C ARG A 74 14.14 7.01 -13.04
N SER A 75 13.33 7.66 -13.90
CA SER A 75 13.86 8.61 -14.89
C SER A 75 14.52 9.81 -14.21
N ARG A 76 13.92 10.32 -13.13
CA ARG A 76 14.51 11.38 -12.30
C ARG A 76 15.82 10.91 -11.66
N ALA A 77 15.83 9.75 -11.05
CA ALA A 77 17.05 9.19 -10.44
C ALA A 77 18.20 9.11 -11.45
N LYS A 78 17.94 8.62 -12.67
CA LYS A 78 18.96 8.56 -13.73
C LYS A 78 19.55 9.91 -14.07
N LYS A 79 18.76 10.98 -14.12
CA LYS A 79 19.24 12.34 -14.35
C LYS A 79 20.16 12.85 -13.24
N LEU A 80 20.03 12.29 -12.04
CA LEU A 80 20.88 12.58 -10.88
C LEU A 80 22.05 11.60 -10.72
N GLY A 81 22.30 10.73 -11.69
CA GLY A 81 23.35 9.72 -11.62
C GLY A 81 23.03 8.56 -10.65
N LEU A 82 21.73 8.34 -10.37
CA LEU A 82 21.25 7.31 -9.46
C LEU A 82 20.44 6.25 -10.19
N SER A 83 20.32 5.08 -9.57
CA SER A 83 19.44 3.97 -9.96
C SER A 83 18.51 3.63 -8.81
N ILE A 84 17.22 3.37 -9.10
CA ILE A 84 16.22 2.92 -8.13
C ILE A 84 15.62 1.60 -8.59
N ASN A 85 15.55 0.65 -7.66
CA ASN A 85 14.80 -0.60 -7.81
C ASN A 85 14.23 -1.02 -6.44
N GLU A 86 13.62 -2.20 -6.35
CA GLU A 86 13.04 -2.76 -5.12
C GLU A 86 14.06 -3.02 -4.00
N TYR A 87 15.36 -3.01 -4.29
CA TYR A 87 16.40 -3.21 -3.29
C TYR A 87 16.94 -1.91 -2.71
N GLY A 88 16.74 -0.78 -3.41
CA GLY A 88 17.18 0.53 -2.91
C GLY A 88 17.60 1.50 -4.01
N VAL A 89 18.15 2.59 -3.54
CA VAL A 89 18.81 3.62 -4.36
C VAL A 89 20.32 3.35 -4.34
N THR A 90 20.93 3.30 -5.50
CA THR A 90 22.38 3.12 -5.70
C THR A 90 22.92 4.19 -6.65
N GLU A 91 24.23 4.36 -6.74
CA GLU A 91 24.80 5.13 -7.84
C GLU A 91 24.56 4.42 -9.18
N LEU A 92 24.37 5.20 -10.23
CA LEU A 92 24.22 4.67 -11.56
C LEU A 92 25.56 4.03 -11.99
N ASN A 93 25.50 2.79 -12.55
CA ASN A 93 26.66 2.00 -12.96
C ASN A 93 27.56 1.50 -11.81
N GLN A 94 27.09 1.54 -10.56
CA GLN A 94 27.81 0.97 -9.42
C GLN A 94 27.83 -0.57 -9.50
N THR A 95 28.97 -1.15 -9.18
CA THR A 95 29.18 -2.60 -9.22
C THR A 95 29.33 -3.25 -7.84
N ASP A 96 29.51 -2.45 -6.78
CA ASP A 96 29.72 -2.92 -5.40
C ASP A 96 28.43 -3.16 -4.61
N GLY A 97 27.26 -2.84 -5.20
CA GLY A 97 25.96 -3.09 -4.59
C GLY A 97 25.64 -2.21 -3.35
N LYS A 98 26.39 -1.13 -3.14
CA LYS A 98 26.19 -0.24 -1.98
C LYS A 98 24.86 0.51 -2.09
N ILE A 99 23.94 0.25 -1.17
CA ILE A 99 22.66 0.93 -1.08
C ILE A 99 22.85 2.27 -0.38
N LEU A 100 22.48 3.36 -1.03
CA LEU A 100 22.51 4.73 -0.49
C LEU A 100 21.26 5.04 0.32
N ALA A 101 20.09 4.59 -0.13
CA ALA A 101 18.80 4.76 0.53
C ALA A 101 17.89 3.57 0.24
N GLY A 102 16.98 3.21 1.17
CA GLY A 102 16.08 2.09 0.96
C GLY A 102 15.35 1.59 2.20
N LYS A 103 15.73 2.06 3.41
CA LYS A 103 15.10 1.62 4.66
C LYS A 103 13.66 2.10 4.79
N SER A 104 13.37 3.29 4.31
CA SER A 104 12.04 3.88 4.29
C SER A 104 11.75 4.48 2.93
N GLU A 105 10.48 4.63 2.58
CA GLU A 105 10.08 5.36 1.38
C GLU A 105 10.60 6.80 1.40
N LYS A 106 10.55 7.45 2.57
CA LYS A 106 11.07 8.82 2.74
C LYS A 106 12.54 8.94 2.35
N ASP A 107 13.37 7.94 2.68
CA ASP A 107 14.78 7.94 2.28
C ASP A 107 14.93 7.86 0.76
N VAL A 108 14.09 7.05 0.10
CA VAL A 108 14.08 6.91 -1.38
C VAL A 108 13.76 8.24 -2.05
N TYR A 109 12.67 8.91 -1.63
CA TYR A 109 12.28 10.22 -2.18
C TYR A 109 13.33 11.29 -1.89
N LYS A 110 13.85 11.35 -0.68
CA LYS A 110 14.91 12.30 -0.28
C LYS A 110 16.16 12.13 -1.11
N ALA A 111 16.55 10.91 -1.46
CA ALA A 111 17.74 10.65 -2.28
C ALA A 111 17.63 11.25 -3.68
N VAL A 112 16.42 11.48 -4.19
CA VAL A 112 16.17 12.14 -5.49
C VAL A 112 15.67 13.58 -5.36
N GLY A 113 15.81 14.18 -4.16
CA GLY A 113 15.47 15.58 -3.90
C GLY A 113 13.97 15.87 -3.92
N LEU A 114 13.15 14.94 -3.41
CA LEU A 114 11.71 15.08 -3.30
C LEU A 114 11.26 14.89 -1.84
N ASP A 115 10.17 15.55 -1.47
CA ASP A 115 9.39 15.18 -0.31
C ASP A 115 8.68 13.83 -0.56
N TRP A 116 8.37 13.11 0.52
CA TRP A 116 7.63 11.87 0.42
C TRP A 116 6.24 12.11 -0.17
N ILE A 117 5.96 11.45 -1.28
CA ILE A 117 4.67 11.53 -1.97
C ILE A 117 3.77 10.42 -1.41
N PRO A 118 2.59 10.77 -0.86
CA PRO A 118 1.62 9.79 -0.40
C PRO A 118 1.20 8.82 -1.52
N PRO A 119 0.95 7.53 -1.20
CA PRO A 119 0.53 6.53 -2.18
C PRO A 119 -0.65 6.95 -3.05
N GLU A 120 -1.62 7.63 -2.44
CA GLU A 120 -2.86 8.10 -3.08
C GLU A 120 -2.61 9.12 -4.21
N LEU A 121 -1.45 9.76 -4.23
CA LEU A 121 -1.08 10.77 -5.24
C LEU A 121 -0.16 10.20 -6.33
N ARG A 122 0.29 8.94 -6.23
CA ARG A 122 1.32 8.36 -7.11
C ARG A 122 0.75 7.88 -8.46
N GLU A 123 0.22 8.82 -9.26
CA GLU A 123 -0.42 8.52 -10.54
C GLU A 123 0.21 9.24 -11.75
N ASP A 124 1.37 9.87 -11.56
CA ASP A 124 2.05 10.73 -12.57
C ASP A 124 1.13 11.83 -13.14
N ARG A 125 0.45 12.54 -12.22
CA ARG A 125 -0.52 13.61 -12.52
C ARG A 125 -0.12 14.97 -11.94
N GLY A 126 1.19 15.22 -11.78
CA GLY A 126 1.72 16.48 -11.27
C GLY A 126 2.26 16.41 -9.84
N GLU A 127 2.21 15.26 -9.18
CA GLU A 127 2.70 15.10 -7.81
C GLU A 127 4.19 15.34 -7.65
N PHE A 128 4.98 15.15 -8.72
CA PHE A 128 6.41 15.44 -8.70
C PHE A 128 6.68 16.95 -8.59
N GLU A 129 5.99 17.74 -9.39
CA GLU A 129 6.09 19.20 -9.37
C GLU A 129 5.58 19.76 -8.04
N LEU A 130 4.49 19.25 -7.52
CA LEU A 130 3.98 19.62 -6.19
C LEU A 130 4.99 19.30 -5.09
N SER A 131 5.63 18.13 -5.17
CA SER A 131 6.67 17.74 -4.20
C SER A 131 7.91 18.63 -4.29
N GLU A 132 8.36 18.99 -5.51
CA GLU A 132 9.49 19.89 -5.74
C GLU A 132 9.24 21.29 -5.15
N ASN A 133 8.01 21.76 -5.23
CA ASN A 133 7.60 23.09 -4.76
C ASN A 133 7.22 23.11 -3.28
N GLY A 134 7.11 21.95 -2.60
CA GLY A 134 6.58 21.86 -1.24
C GLY A 134 5.07 22.12 -1.16
N GLU A 135 4.34 21.85 -2.25
CA GLU A 135 2.90 22.13 -2.41
C GLU A 135 2.04 20.87 -2.39
N LEU A 136 2.59 19.74 -1.92
CA LEU A 136 1.79 18.52 -1.77
C LEU A 136 0.55 18.78 -0.89
N PRO A 137 -0.64 18.37 -1.32
CA PRO A 137 -1.85 18.60 -0.54
C PRO A 137 -1.82 17.78 0.75
N LYS A 138 -2.36 18.35 1.83
CA LYS A 138 -2.69 17.59 3.03
C LYS A 138 -3.88 16.68 2.72
N LEU A 139 -3.65 15.38 2.71
CA LEU A 139 -4.71 14.40 2.49
C LEU A 139 -5.63 14.30 3.71
N ILE A 140 -6.88 13.91 3.45
CA ILE A 140 -7.86 13.59 4.48
C ILE A 140 -7.37 12.36 5.26
N THR A 141 -7.45 12.46 6.59
CA THR A 141 -7.13 11.37 7.51
C THR A 141 -8.40 10.85 8.19
N LEU A 142 -8.31 9.71 8.85
CA LEU A 142 -9.44 9.16 9.58
C LEU A 142 -10.00 10.13 10.65
N THR A 143 -9.13 10.96 11.24
CA THR A 143 -9.53 11.99 12.24
C THR A 143 -10.26 13.18 11.64
N ASP A 144 -10.21 13.36 10.33
CA ASP A 144 -10.95 14.42 9.63
C ASP A 144 -12.39 14.00 9.29
N ILE A 145 -12.73 12.70 9.43
CA ILE A 145 -14.07 12.17 9.17
C ILE A 145 -14.98 12.49 10.36
N CYS A 146 -15.95 13.34 10.13
CA CYS A 146 -16.89 13.81 11.15
C CYS A 146 -18.27 13.14 11.10
N GLY A 147 -18.59 12.43 10.02
CA GLY A 147 -19.90 11.81 9.86
C GLY A 147 -19.91 10.69 8.82
N ASP A 148 -20.98 9.91 8.83
CA ASP A 148 -21.27 8.89 7.85
C ASP A 148 -22.66 9.13 7.23
N LEU A 149 -22.72 9.17 5.90
CA LEU A 149 -23.90 9.57 5.13
C LEU A 149 -24.56 8.42 4.38
N HIS A 150 -24.13 7.16 4.61
CA HIS A 150 -24.70 6.02 3.92
C HIS A 150 -24.72 4.79 4.83
N MET A 151 -25.87 4.53 5.47
CA MET A 151 -26.07 3.36 6.29
C MET A 151 -27.51 2.87 6.26
N HIS A 152 -27.69 1.58 6.45
CA HIS A 152 -28.96 0.88 6.44
C HIS A 152 -29.22 0.23 7.79
N THR A 153 -30.48 0.13 8.17
CA THR A 153 -30.91 -0.51 9.41
C THR A 153 -31.76 -1.75 9.15
N THR A 154 -32.14 -2.46 10.22
CA THR A 154 -33.12 -3.57 10.14
C THR A 154 -34.50 -3.14 9.65
N ALA A 155 -34.75 -1.87 9.42
CA ALA A 155 -35.96 -1.39 8.76
C ALA A 155 -36.01 -1.76 7.26
N THR A 156 -34.84 -1.99 6.66
CA THR A 156 -34.71 -2.48 5.25
C THR A 156 -33.80 -3.71 5.19
N ASP A 157 -32.58 -3.56 4.78
CA ASP A 157 -31.61 -4.64 4.48
C ASP A 157 -30.35 -4.57 5.35
N GLY A 158 -30.30 -3.69 6.34
CA GLY A 158 -29.23 -3.61 7.32
C GLY A 158 -29.38 -4.67 8.42
N GLU A 159 -28.31 -4.98 9.12
CA GLU A 159 -28.25 -6.01 10.16
C GLU A 159 -28.45 -5.44 11.59
N ALA A 160 -28.28 -4.13 11.77
CA ALA A 160 -28.36 -3.44 13.07
C ALA A 160 -29.57 -2.52 13.16
N THR A 161 -30.10 -2.38 14.37
CA THR A 161 -31.17 -1.42 14.65
C THR A 161 -30.67 0.03 14.59
N LEU A 162 -31.59 0.98 14.44
CA LEU A 162 -31.26 2.41 14.50
C LEU A 162 -30.50 2.81 15.78
N ALA A 163 -30.89 2.22 16.92
CA ALA A 163 -30.24 2.52 18.20
C ALA A 163 -28.79 1.99 18.24
N GLU A 164 -28.55 0.79 17.73
CA GLU A 164 -27.21 0.22 17.63
C GLU A 164 -26.32 1.00 16.67
N MET A 165 -26.87 1.44 15.53
CA MET A 165 -26.14 2.28 14.58
C MET A 165 -25.76 3.64 15.21
N ALA A 166 -26.68 4.27 15.95
CA ALA A 166 -26.40 5.52 16.66
C ALA A 166 -25.32 5.33 17.74
N ALA A 167 -25.39 4.27 18.54
CA ALA A 167 -24.39 3.95 19.55
C ALA A 167 -22.99 3.74 18.92
N ALA A 168 -22.92 2.96 17.84
CA ALA A 168 -21.65 2.73 17.13
C ALA A 168 -21.07 4.02 16.52
N ALA A 169 -21.91 4.95 16.08
CA ALA A 169 -21.47 6.26 15.59
C ALA A 169 -20.86 7.11 16.71
N VAL A 170 -21.48 7.12 17.89
CA VAL A 170 -20.94 7.80 19.09
C VAL A 170 -19.59 7.21 19.49
N ASP A 171 -19.48 5.88 19.54
CA ASP A 171 -18.24 5.19 19.90
C ASP A 171 -17.08 5.48 18.91
N ARG A 172 -17.42 5.74 17.63
CA ARG A 172 -16.46 6.19 16.62
C ARG A 172 -16.17 7.68 16.63
N GLY A 173 -16.80 8.44 17.48
CA GLY A 173 -16.63 9.90 17.58
C GLY A 173 -17.25 10.68 16.42
N LEU A 174 -18.22 10.09 15.70
CA LEU A 174 -18.93 10.80 14.63
C LEU A 174 -19.87 11.85 15.21
N SER A 175 -19.89 13.03 14.60
CA SER A 175 -20.74 14.15 15.00
C SER A 175 -22.16 14.04 14.46
N TYR A 176 -22.35 13.31 13.35
CA TYR A 176 -23.63 13.09 12.69
C TYR A 176 -23.60 11.82 11.84
N ILE A 177 -24.79 11.28 11.60
CA ILE A 177 -25.02 10.16 10.67
C ILE A 177 -26.27 10.43 9.85
N ALA A 178 -26.37 9.82 8.66
CA ALA A 178 -27.59 9.79 7.87
C ALA A 178 -28.05 8.35 7.67
N ILE A 179 -29.25 8.04 8.14
CA ILE A 179 -29.91 6.76 7.85
C ILE A 179 -30.50 6.83 6.45
N THR A 180 -30.07 5.93 5.59
CA THR A 180 -30.43 5.89 4.16
C THR A 180 -31.15 4.59 3.79
N ASP A 181 -32.05 4.16 4.66
CA ASP A 181 -32.88 2.97 4.42
C ASP A 181 -33.65 3.05 3.11
N HIS A 182 -33.80 1.90 2.43
CA HIS A 182 -34.50 1.83 1.15
C HIS A 182 -35.98 2.21 1.27
N SER A 183 -36.50 2.83 0.22
CA SER A 183 -37.94 3.06 0.09
C SER A 183 -38.67 1.77 -0.23
N LYS A 184 -39.98 1.70 0.08
CA LYS A 184 -40.84 0.53 -0.19
C LYS A 184 -40.87 0.04 -1.65
N ARG A 185 -40.27 0.78 -2.60
CA ARG A 185 -40.23 0.41 -4.02
C ARG A 185 -38.97 -0.37 -4.44
N VAL A 186 -38.04 -0.61 -3.52
CA VAL A 186 -36.70 -1.19 -3.81
C VAL A 186 -36.47 -2.47 -2.99
N THR A 187 -37.50 -3.05 -2.40
CA THR A 187 -37.42 -4.36 -1.74
C THR A 187 -37.71 -5.50 -2.72
#